data_2a63e9a1dcc9c1dfbc7e9cdede0f76e5
#
_entry.id   2a63e9a1dcc9c1dfbc7e9cdede0f76e5
#
_cell.length_a   1.000
_cell.length_b   1.000
_cell.length_c   1.000
_cell.angle_alpha   90.00
_cell.angle_beta   90.00
_cell.angle_gamma   90.00
#
_symmetry.space_group_name_H-M   'P 1'
#
loop_
_entity.id
_entity.type
_entity.pdbx_description
1 polymer ?
#
loop_
_entity_poly.entity_id
_entity_poly.type
_entity_poly.pdbx_seq_one_letter_code
_entity_poly.pdbx_strand_id
1 'polypeptide(L)'
;MDDNWIVENLENALATWNEKLAEIWQLVSMTPQEFKGGGIWNIVVQINDALQAIGYGLLVLFFAMGLFKNTVNFQELRRPEAALRYFLHFVAAKAAVTYCMPLMLAVFDICGGIVSTVAGQMGGMAGNVGTLPGEISAAIGNVGFLASIPLWLVTILGSLFITVLSFILIMTVYSRFFKLYIYTALAPVPIAAFGSGETAATGKAFLKGYVGVCLEGAVIVLSCLIFSAYMGSGSPAVPSGSAVSMVWTYVAEMIFNMMVLVGLVKGSDRIVREMMSL
;
A
#
# COMPACT_ATOMS: atom_id res chain seq x y z
N MET A 1 40.84 19.67 2.31
CA MET A 1 40.70 18.33 1.77
C MET A 1 40.38 17.37 2.90
N ASP A 2 39.18 17.51 3.42
CA ASP A 2 38.65 16.60 4.44
C ASP A 2 37.20 16.35 4.07
N ASP A 3 37.01 15.71 2.93
CA ASP A 3 35.77 15.03 2.63
C ASP A 3 35.68 13.90 3.65
N ASN A 4 34.98 14.19 4.74
CA ASN A 4 34.83 13.21 5.79
C ASN A 4 33.90 12.14 5.24
N TRP A 5 34.49 11.15 4.56
CA TRP A 5 33.80 10.03 3.91
C TRP A 5 32.73 9.37 4.80
N ILE A 6 32.92 9.46 6.13
CA ILE A 6 31.97 9.00 7.13
C ILE A 6 30.69 9.84 7.11
N VAL A 7 30.81 11.16 7.02
CA VAL A 7 29.68 12.10 6.92
C VAL A 7 28.96 11.89 5.59
N GLU A 8 29.71 11.86 4.49
CA GLU A 8 29.18 11.67 3.14
C GLU A 8 28.38 10.36 3.01
N ASN A 9 28.88 9.27 3.57
CA ASN A 9 28.20 7.96 3.53
C ASN A 9 26.86 8.01 4.30
N LEU A 10 26.81 8.69 5.43
CA LEU A 10 25.61 8.85 6.22
C LEU A 10 24.60 9.78 5.53
N GLU A 11 25.08 10.90 4.99
CA GLU A 11 24.26 11.84 4.21
C GLU A 11 23.65 11.17 2.96
N ASN A 12 24.43 10.38 2.22
CA ASN A 12 23.94 9.63 1.07
C ASN A 12 22.86 8.60 1.45
N ALA A 13 23.01 7.92 2.59
CA ALA A 13 21.98 7.00 3.08
C ALA A 13 20.69 7.73 3.45
N LEU A 14 20.80 8.89 4.11
CA LEU A 14 19.64 9.74 4.44
C LEU A 14 18.99 10.35 3.20
N ALA A 15 19.78 10.77 2.22
CA ALA A 15 19.27 11.25 0.94
C ALA A 15 18.48 10.14 0.22
N THR A 16 18.99 8.90 0.21
CA THR A 16 18.28 7.75 -0.34
C THR A 16 16.96 7.50 0.39
N TRP A 17 16.95 7.61 1.72
CA TRP A 17 15.72 7.47 2.50
C TRP A 17 14.68 8.54 2.12
N ASN A 18 15.09 9.79 2.08
CA ASN A 18 14.20 10.91 1.74
C ASN A 18 13.69 10.81 0.29
N GLU A 19 14.53 10.37 -0.65
CA GLU A 19 14.13 10.09 -2.03
C GLU A 19 13.05 9.01 -2.08
N LYS A 20 13.20 7.91 -1.34
CA LYS A 20 12.21 6.84 -1.31
C LYS A 20 10.91 7.26 -0.62
N LEU A 21 10.95 8.10 0.38
CA LEU A 21 9.74 8.71 0.96
C LEU A 21 9.00 9.58 -0.05
N ALA A 22 9.72 10.40 -0.81
CA ALA A 22 9.13 11.21 -1.87
C ALA A 22 8.53 10.35 -3.01
N GLU A 23 9.21 9.26 -3.39
CA GLU A 23 8.72 8.29 -4.37
C GLU A 23 7.42 7.61 -3.90
N ILE A 24 7.32 7.25 -2.62
CA ILE A 24 6.10 6.68 -2.03
C ILE A 24 4.92 7.63 -2.19
N TRP A 25 5.14 8.91 -1.91
CA TRP A 25 4.10 9.92 -2.04
C TRP A 25 3.55 10.01 -3.47
N GLN A 26 4.43 9.98 -4.43
CA GLN A 26 4.09 9.96 -5.85
C GLN A 26 3.30 8.67 -6.22
N LEU A 27 3.80 7.52 -5.78
CA LEU A 27 3.19 6.23 -6.08
C LEU A 27 1.81 6.04 -5.45
N VAL A 28 1.61 6.47 -4.21
CA VAL A 28 0.31 6.29 -3.54
C VAL A 28 -0.79 7.12 -4.20
N SER A 29 -0.44 8.27 -4.77
CA SER A 29 -1.35 9.15 -5.51
C SER A 29 -1.55 8.72 -6.97
N MET A 30 -0.69 7.82 -7.50
CA MET A 30 -0.73 7.37 -8.89
C MET A 30 -1.84 6.35 -9.13
N THR A 31 -2.50 6.45 -10.28
CA THR A 31 -3.51 5.46 -10.69
C THR A 31 -2.85 4.15 -11.14
N PRO A 32 -3.52 2.98 -11.01
CA PRO A 32 -3.00 1.72 -11.50
C PRO A 32 -2.72 1.72 -13.01
N GLN A 33 -3.44 2.57 -13.76
CA GLN A 33 -3.28 2.72 -15.20
C GLN A 33 -1.97 3.38 -15.59
N GLU A 34 -1.47 4.31 -14.77
CA GLU A 34 -0.27 5.11 -15.04
C GLU A 34 1.02 4.43 -14.53
N PHE A 35 0.89 3.50 -13.60
CA PHE A 35 2.04 2.85 -12.98
C PHE A 35 2.93 2.16 -14.02
N LYS A 36 4.23 2.50 -14.01
CA LYS A 36 5.24 2.00 -14.96
C LYS A 36 4.83 2.20 -16.43
N GLY A 37 4.19 3.33 -16.76
CA GLY A 37 3.84 3.71 -18.13
C GLY A 37 2.69 2.90 -18.75
N GLY A 38 1.88 2.22 -17.94
CA GLY A 38 0.66 1.55 -18.42
C GLY A 38 0.84 0.20 -19.12
N GLY A 39 2.08 -0.26 -19.36
CA GLY A 39 2.32 -1.52 -20.05
C GLY A 39 1.74 -2.74 -19.31
N ILE A 40 1.85 -2.75 -17.98
CA ILE A 40 1.30 -3.80 -17.13
C ILE A 40 -0.23 -3.75 -17.14
N TRP A 41 -0.81 -2.55 -17.15
CA TRP A 41 -2.26 -2.36 -17.18
C TRP A 41 -2.90 -3.00 -18.43
N ASN A 42 -2.28 -2.85 -19.59
CA ASN A 42 -2.78 -3.47 -20.82
C ASN A 42 -2.86 -5.00 -20.72
N ILE A 43 -1.90 -5.63 -20.03
CA ILE A 43 -1.93 -7.07 -19.78
C ILE A 43 -3.09 -7.43 -18.84
N VAL A 44 -3.31 -6.64 -17.79
CA VAL A 44 -4.42 -6.82 -16.84
C VAL A 44 -5.76 -6.74 -17.55
N VAL A 45 -5.95 -5.76 -18.45
CA VAL A 45 -7.16 -5.62 -19.26
C VAL A 45 -7.39 -6.86 -20.13
N GLN A 46 -6.37 -7.32 -20.87
CA GLN A 46 -6.47 -8.51 -21.73
C GLN A 46 -6.84 -9.77 -20.93
N ILE A 47 -6.26 -9.95 -19.74
CA ILE A 47 -6.58 -11.09 -18.87
C ILE A 47 -8.01 -10.96 -18.36
N ASN A 48 -8.45 -9.77 -17.94
CA ASN A 48 -9.81 -9.53 -17.47
C ASN A 48 -10.83 -9.86 -18.58
N ASP A 49 -10.60 -9.38 -19.81
CA ASP A 49 -11.46 -9.66 -20.97
C ASP A 49 -11.56 -11.16 -21.28
N ALA A 50 -10.43 -11.88 -21.22
CA ALA A 50 -10.41 -13.33 -21.40
C ALA A 50 -11.20 -14.06 -20.29
N LEU A 51 -11.08 -13.61 -19.04
CA LEU A 51 -11.78 -14.19 -17.89
C LEU A 51 -13.26 -13.80 -17.84
N GLN A 52 -13.66 -12.75 -18.55
CA GLN A 52 -15.07 -12.36 -18.62
C GLN A 52 -15.97 -13.44 -19.25
N ALA A 53 -15.47 -14.15 -20.26
CA ALA A 53 -16.17 -15.30 -20.85
C ALA A 53 -16.39 -16.42 -19.83
N ILE A 54 -15.39 -16.71 -19.01
CA ILE A 54 -15.49 -17.68 -17.91
C ILE A 54 -16.47 -17.17 -16.85
N GLY A 55 -16.40 -15.88 -16.52
CA GLY A 55 -17.33 -15.22 -15.60
C GLY A 55 -18.80 -15.38 -16.03
N TYR A 56 -19.11 -15.24 -17.31
CA TYR A 56 -20.47 -15.47 -17.82
C TYR A 56 -20.90 -16.94 -17.67
N GLY A 57 -20.01 -17.90 -17.96
CA GLY A 57 -20.30 -19.32 -17.75
C GLY A 57 -20.59 -19.63 -16.26
N LEU A 58 -19.79 -19.11 -15.36
CA LEU A 58 -19.98 -19.25 -13.92
C LEU A 58 -21.26 -18.55 -13.44
N LEU A 59 -21.59 -17.37 -13.98
CA LEU A 59 -22.81 -16.64 -13.67
C LEU A 59 -24.05 -17.49 -13.97
N VAL A 60 -24.09 -18.12 -15.16
CA VAL A 60 -25.20 -19.01 -15.55
C VAL A 60 -25.26 -20.21 -14.62
N LEU A 61 -24.12 -20.81 -14.27
CA LEU A 61 -24.04 -21.96 -13.36
C LEU A 61 -24.54 -21.59 -11.96
N PHE A 62 -24.07 -20.47 -11.40
CA PHE A 62 -24.53 -20.03 -10.08
C PHE A 62 -26.00 -19.66 -10.07
N PHE A 63 -26.50 -19.03 -11.12
CA PHE A 63 -27.92 -18.75 -11.26
C PHE A 63 -28.76 -20.02 -11.31
N ALA A 64 -28.33 -21.00 -12.12
CA ALA A 64 -29.00 -22.29 -12.19
C ALA A 64 -29.02 -23.01 -10.82
N MET A 65 -27.89 -23.02 -10.11
CA MET A 65 -27.83 -23.61 -8.76
C MET A 65 -28.81 -22.91 -7.79
N GLY A 66 -28.88 -21.59 -7.84
CA GLY A 66 -29.81 -20.80 -7.03
C GLY A 66 -31.27 -21.13 -7.35
N LEU A 67 -31.62 -21.28 -8.63
CA LEU A 67 -32.96 -21.72 -9.05
C LEU A 67 -33.28 -23.14 -8.55
N PHE A 68 -32.41 -24.11 -8.76
CA PHE A 68 -32.63 -25.50 -8.36
C PHE A 68 -32.87 -25.64 -6.85
N LYS A 69 -32.12 -24.94 -6.02
CA LYS A 69 -32.24 -25.01 -4.58
C LYS A 69 -33.53 -24.37 -4.05
N ASN A 70 -33.96 -23.27 -4.67
CA ASN A 70 -35.21 -22.60 -4.32
C ASN A 70 -36.42 -23.33 -4.92
N THR A 71 -36.24 -24.17 -5.95
CA THR A 71 -37.31 -24.96 -6.59
C THR A 71 -37.80 -26.11 -5.69
N VAL A 72 -37.06 -26.50 -4.66
CA VAL A 72 -37.53 -27.45 -3.63
C VAL A 72 -38.77 -26.91 -2.89
N ASN A 73 -38.98 -25.60 -2.87
CA ASN A 73 -40.19 -24.94 -2.40
C ASN A 73 -41.06 -24.43 -3.58
N PHE A 74 -41.59 -25.31 -4.39
CA PHE A 74 -42.40 -25.02 -5.59
C PHE A 74 -43.51 -23.99 -5.42
N GLN A 75 -43.94 -23.68 -4.19
CA GLN A 75 -45.01 -22.70 -3.92
C GLN A 75 -44.56 -21.24 -4.11
N GLU A 76 -43.27 -20.94 -3.91
CA GLU A 76 -42.77 -19.57 -4.08
C GLU A 76 -42.54 -19.18 -5.54
N LEU A 77 -42.12 -20.11 -6.40
CA LEU A 77 -41.93 -19.85 -7.84
C LEU A 77 -43.23 -19.63 -8.60
N ARG A 78 -44.39 -20.03 -8.07
CA ARG A 78 -45.70 -19.75 -8.65
C ARG A 78 -46.11 -18.27 -8.56
N ARG A 79 -45.41 -17.47 -7.78
CA ARG A 79 -45.65 -16.02 -7.69
C ARG A 79 -44.81 -15.31 -8.75
N PRO A 80 -45.44 -14.62 -9.74
CA PRO A 80 -44.73 -13.94 -10.82
C PRO A 80 -43.74 -12.87 -10.29
N GLU A 81 -44.00 -12.34 -9.09
CA GLU A 81 -43.15 -11.36 -8.42
C GLU A 81 -41.80 -11.98 -8.01
N ALA A 82 -41.77 -13.21 -7.52
CA ALA A 82 -40.57 -13.91 -7.16
C ALA A 82 -39.69 -14.20 -8.39
N ALA A 83 -40.30 -14.69 -9.47
CA ALA A 83 -39.62 -14.94 -10.73
C ALA A 83 -38.97 -13.67 -11.31
N LEU A 84 -39.70 -12.55 -11.26
CA LEU A 84 -39.18 -11.24 -11.70
C LEU A 84 -38.00 -10.79 -10.85
N ARG A 85 -38.05 -10.99 -9.55
CA ARG A 85 -36.95 -10.65 -8.62
C ARG A 85 -35.67 -11.44 -8.93
N TYR A 86 -35.77 -12.75 -9.19
CA TYR A 86 -34.66 -13.59 -9.59
C TYR A 86 -34.08 -13.14 -10.93
N PHE A 87 -34.93 -12.83 -11.90
CA PHE A 87 -34.47 -12.34 -13.19
C PHE A 87 -33.76 -11.01 -13.10
N LEU A 88 -34.26 -10.05 -12.31
CA LEU A 88 -33.61 -8.77 -12.07
C LEU A 88 -32.26 -8.95 -11.39
N HIS A 89 -32.16 -9.89 -10.46
CA HIS A 89 -30.89 -10.20 -9.79
C HIS A 89 -29.86 -10.77 -10.78
N PHE A 90 -30.28 -11.65 -11.68
CA PHE A 90 -29.44 -12.18 -12.75
C PHE A 90 -28.96 -11.09 -13.71
N VAL A 91 -29.86 -10.19 -14.14
CA VAL A 91 -29.52 -9.08 -15.03
C VAL A 91 -28.54 -8.14 -14.37
N ALA A 92 -28.75 -7.81 -13.09
CA ALA A 92 -27.81 -6.98 -12.31
C ALA A 92 -26.44 -7.64 -12.17
N ALA A 93 -26.40 -8.94 -11.88
CA ALA A 93 -25.15 -9.68 -11.78
C ALA A 93 -24.43 -9.78 -13.15
N LYS A 94 -25.19 -9.97 -14.25
CA LYS A 94 -24.63 -9.91 -15.61
C LYS A 94 -24.03 -8.54 -15.91
N ALA A 95 -24.72 -7.47 -15.57
CA ALA A 95 -24.20 -6.12 -15.73
C ALA A 95 -22.92 -5.90 -14.92
N ALA A 96 -22.86 -6.39 -13.67
CA ALA A 96 -21.66 -6.32 -12.83
C ALA A 96 -20.48 -7.07 -13.44
N VAL A 97 -20.67 -8.23 -14.07
CA VAL A 97 -19.60 -8.95 -14.79
C VAL A 97 -19.19 -8.21 -16.05
N THR A 98 -20.17 -7.68 -16.82
CA THR A 98 -19.90 -6.93 -18.06
C THR A 98 -19.09 -5.65 -17.79
N TYR A 99 -19.44 -4.93 -16.74
CA TYR A 99 -18.81 -3.66 -16.35
C TYR A 99 -17.84 -3.83 -15.18
N CYS A 100 -17.25 -5.03 -15.00
CA CYS A 100 -16.37 -5.27 -13.86
C CYS A 100 -15.14 -4.36 -13.85
N MET A 101 -14.52 -4.10 -15.00
CA MET A 101 -13.35 -3.22 -15.11
C MET A 101 -13.67 -1.78 -14.71
N PRO A 102 -14.68 -1.09 -15.29
CA PRO A 102 -15.11 0.22 -14.80
C PRO A 102 -15.50 0.24 -13.32
N LEU A 103 -16.13 -0.83 -12.83
CA LEU A 103 -16.52 -0.93 -11.42
C LEU A 103 -15.26 -0.97 -10.50
N MET A 104 -14.25 -1.75 -10.85
CA MET A 104 -13.00 -1.83 -10.10
C MET A 104 -12.28 -0.48 -10.08
N LEU A 105 -12.24 0.22 -11.23
CA LEU A 105 -11.66 1.55 -11.32
C LEU A 105 -12.42 2.58 -10.49
N ALA A 106 -13.76 2.59 -10.56
CA ALA A 106 -14.59 3.50 -9.76
C ALA A 106 -14.36 3.32 -8.25
N VAL A 107 -14.21 2.07 -7.78
CA VAL A 107 -13.86 1.79 -6.38
C VAL A 107 -12.48 2.33 -6.05
N PHE A 108 -11.50 2.16 -6.95
CA PHE A 108 -10.16 2.71 -6.76
C PHE A 108 -10.19 4.25 -6.68
N ASP A 109 -10.92 4.92 -7.56
CA ASP A 109 -11.03 6.38 -7.60
C ASP A 109 -11.67 6.95 -6.33
N ILE A 110 -12.72 6.29 -5.81
CA ILE A 110 -13.32 6.66 -4.53
C ILE A 110 -12.31 6.55 -3.39
N CYS A 111 -11.56 5.46 -3.31
CA CYS A 111 -10.52 5.28 -2.30
C CYS A 111 -9.35 6.27 -2.51
N GLY A 112 -8.99 6.57 -3.76
CA GLY A 112 -8.01 7.59 -4.13
C GLY A 112 -8.42 9.00 -3.67
N GLY A 113 -9.73 9.31 -3.71
CA GLY A 113 -10.29 10.53 -3.14
C GLY A 113 -10.04 10.65 -1.63
N ILE A 114 -10.09 9.54 -0.90
CA ILE A 114 -9.74 9.53 0.53
C ILE A 114 -8.24 9.84 0.71
N VAL A 115 -7.39 9.20 -0.09
CA VAL A 115 -5.93 9.44 -0.07
C VAL A 115 -5.62 10.92 -0.31
N SER A 116 -6.20 11.51 -1.36
CA SER A 116 -5.97 12.91 -1.71
C SER A 116 -6.50 13.89 -0.65
N THR A 117 -7.62 13.56 -0.02
CA THR A 117 -8.19 14.37 1.07
C THR A 117 -7.29 14.36 2.30
N VAL A 118 -6.80 13.18 2.71
CA VAL A 118 -5.85 13.04 3.82
C VAL A 118 -4.54 13.77 3.53
N ALA A 119 -4.05 13.62 2.32
CA ALA A 119 -2.84 14.29 1.84
C ALA A 119 -2.96 15.82 1.84
N GLY A 120 -4.08 16.33 1.37
CA GLY A 120 -4.33 17.78 1.23
C GLY A 120 -4.47 18.51 2.57
N GLN A 121 -4.93 17.85 3.62
CA GLN A 121 -5.10 18.46 4.95
C GLN A 121 -3.78 18.88 5.62
N MET A 122 -2.68 18.25 5.26
CA MET A 122 -1.38 18.45 5.92
C MET A 122 -0.33 19.18 5.05
N GLY A 123 -0.72 19.71 3.89
CA GLY A 123 0.20 20.47 3.01
C GLY A 123 1.28 19.64 2.31
N GLY A 124 1.11 18.33 2.23
CA GLY A 124 2.10 17.39 1.72
C GLY A 124 3.17 17.03 2.76
N MET A 125 3.98 16.01 2.47
CA MET A 125 5.19 15.74 3.26
C MET A 125 6.25 16.81 2.93
N ALA A 126 6.09 17.98 3.51
CA ALA A 126 7.10 19.02 3.49
C ALA A 126 8.11 18.73 4.60
N GLY A 127 9.21 18.17 4.25
CA GLY A 127 10.31 18.10 5.16
C GLY A 127 11.23 16.92 4.90
N ASN A 128 12.48 17.20 4.77
CA ASN A 128 13.55 16.22 4.90
C ASN A 128 13.45 15.59 6.30
N VAL A 129 12.82 14.43 6.37
CA VAL A 129 12.74 13.64 7.59
C VAL A 129 14.08 12.93 7.76
N GLY A 130 15.07 13.64 8.24
CA GLY A 130 16.41 13.10 8.45
C GLY A 130 17.45 13.90 7.65
N THR A 131 17.87 15.01 8.20
CA THR A 131 19.11 15.70 7.86
C THR A 131 20.09 15.45 8.99
N LEU A 132 21.36 15.27 8.62
CA LEU A 132 22.40 15.10 9.63
C LEU A 132 22.59 16.43 10.38
N PRO A 133 22.42 16.49 11.72
CA PRO A 133 22.67 17.70 12.47
C PRO A 133 24.13 18.14 12.34
N GLY A 134 24.35 19.45 12.20
CA GLY A 134 25.71 20.00 12.10
C GLY A 134 26.62 19.66 13.26
N GLU A 135 26.07 19.45 14.45
CA GLU A 135 26.80 19.02 15.64
C GLU A 135 27.37 17.61 15.49
N ILE A 136 26.62 16.70 14.87
CA ILE A 136 27.09 15.33 14.59
C ILE A 136 28.17 15.35 13.51
N SER A 137 27.98 16.13 12.45
CA SER A 137 28.98 16.33 11.40
C SER A 137 30.27 16.93 11.96
N ALA A 138 30.18 17.93 12.82
CA ALA A 138 31.32 18.55 13.50
C ALA A 138 32.02 17.56 14.49
N ALA A 139 31.23 16.76 15.21
CA ALA A 139 31.76 15.73 16.10
C ALA A 139 32.57 14.67 15.33
N ILE A 140 32.12 14.27 14.17
CA ILE A 140 32.83 13.33 13.29
C ILE A 140 34.14 13.99 12.75
N GLY A 141 34.09 15.27 12.35
CA GLY A 141 35.25 15.98 11.81
C GLY A 141 36.39 16.18 12.79
N ASN A 142 36.10 16.22 14.10
CA ASN A 142 37.09 16.44 15.14
C ASN A 142 37.73 15.16 15.72
N VAL A 143 37.41 13.99 15.16
CA VAL A 143 37.88 12.69 15.67
C VAL A 143 39.27 12.37 15.13
N GLY A 144 40.19 11.99 16.00
CA GLY A 144 41.56 11.54 15.63
C GLY A 144 41.52 10.19 14.88
N PHE A 145 42.55 9.92 14.09
CA PHE A 145 42.62 8.74 13.19
C PHE A 145 42.32 7.39 13.87
N LEU A 146 42.82 7.13 15.07
CA LEU A 146 42.57 5.86 15.79
C LEU A 146 41.11 5.71 16.26
N ALA A 147 40.44 6.80 16.61
CA ALA A 147 39.05 6.81 17.03
C ALA A 147 38.09 6.85 15.83
N SER A 148 38.55 7.09 14.61
CA SER A 148 37.75 7.06 13.41
C SER A 148 37.44 5.63 12.94
N ILE A 149 38.22 4.61 13.31
CA ILE A 149 37.99 3.21 12.90
C ILE A 149 36.67 2.66 13.45
N PRO A 150 36.33 2.72 14.76
CA PRO A 150 35.05 2.28 15.27
C PRO A 150 33.90 3.14 14.71
N LEU A 151 34.11 4.42 14.50
CA LEU A 151 33.13 5.34 13.93
C LEU A 151 32.79 4.96 12.49
N TRP A 152 33.77 4.63 11.68
CA TRP A 152 33.65 4.14 10.32
C TRP A 152 32.79 2.86 10.26
N LEU A 153 33.00 1.91 11.13
CA LEU A 153 32.24 0.67 11.20
C LEU A 153 30.75 0.94 11.55
N VAL A 154 30.51 1.83 12.52
CA VAL A 154 29.16 2.23 12.94
C VAL A 154 28.40 2.90 11.79
N THR A 155 29.05 3.81 11.06
CA THR A 155 28.40 4.54 9.98
C THR A 155 28.13 3.67 8.75
N ILE A 156 29.02 2.72 8.42
CA ILE A 156 28.75 1.73 7.36
C ILE A 156 27.57 0.84 7.72
N LEU A 157 27.55 0.28 8.91
CA LEU A 157 26.40 -0.53 9.35
C LEU A 157 25.13 0.30 9.37
N GLY A 158 25.18 1.51 9.88
CA GLY A 158 24.03 2.44 9.92
C GLY A 158 23.52 2.75 8.52
N SER A 159 24.38 3.13 7.59
CA SER A 159 23.98 3.44 6.21
C SER A 159 23.41 2.21 5.49
N LEU A 160 23.96 1.02 5.73
CA LEU A 160 23.44 -0.22 5.19
C LEU A 160 22.01 -0.49 5.70
N PHE A 161 21.77 -0.34 7.01
CA PHE A 161 20.44 -0.52 7.59
C PHE A 161 19.44 0.50 7.04
N ILE A 162 19.80 1.77 6.96
CA ILE A 162 18.95 2.84 6.41
C ILE A 162 18.56 2.50 4.96
N THR A 163 19.54 2.08 4.15
CA THR A 163 19.30 1.70 2.74
C THR A 163 18.38 0.50 2.63
N VAL A 164 18.58 -0.53 3.43
CA VAL A 164 17.71 -1.73 3.45
C VAL A 164 16.29 -1.36 3.87
N LEU A 165 16.13 -0.53 4.90
CA LEU A 165 14.81 -0.06 5.34
C LEU A 165 14.10 0.74 4.24
N SER A 166 14.82 1.59 3.50
CA SER A 166 14.30 2.35 2.36
C SER A 166 13.76 1.42 1.27
N PHE A 167 14.48 0.34 0.94
CA PHE A 167 14.02 -0.65 -0.03
C PHE A 167 12.81 -1.44 0.45
N ILE A 168 12.76 -1.83 1.72
CA ILE A 168 11.59 -2.54 2.29
C ILE A 168 10.36 -1.63 2.20
N LEU A 169 10.50 -0.37 2.50
CA LEU A 169 9.44 0.62 2.46
C LEU A 169 8.84 0.74 1.05
N ILE A 170 9.69 1.01 0.05
CA ILE A 170 9.23 1.16 -1.33
C ILE A 170 8.65 -0.14 -1.89
N MET A 171 9.24 -1.30 -1.58
CA MET A 171 8.76 -2.60 -2.02
C MET A 171 7.36 -2.91 -1.50
N THR A 172 7.01 -2.43 -0.30
CA THR A 172 5.66 -2.57 0.25
C THR A 172 4.63 -1.82 -0.62
N VAL A 173 4.95 -0.61 -1.06
CA VAL A 173 4.07 0.19 -1.94
C VAL A 173 3.94 -0.46 -3.33
N TYR A 174 5.03 -0.97 -3.90
CA TYR A 174 4.98 -1.72 -5.16
C TYR A 174 4.09 -2.95 -5.05
N SER A 175 4.19 -3.71 -3.95
CA SER A 175 3.39 -4.92 -3.74
C SER A 175 1.88 -4.63 -3.73
N ARG A 176 1.46 -3.44 -3.28
CA ARG A 176 0.07 -2.98 -3.36
C ARG A 176 -0.43 -2.91 -4.81
N PHE A 177 0.38 -2.35 -5.75
CA PHE A 177 0.00 -2.30 -7.16
C PHE A 177 -0.17 -3.70 -7.76
N PHE A 178 0.72 -4.63 -7.44
CA PHE A 178 0.58 -6.02 -7.90
C PHE A 178 -0.70 -6.67 -7.35
N LYS A 179 -1.03 -6.44 -6.07
CA LYS A 179 -2.31 -6.90 -5.51
C LYS A 179 -3.49 -6.31 -6.28
N LEU A 180 -3.51 -4.99 -6.54
CA LEU A 180 -4.56 -4.32 -7.32
C LEU A 180 -4.72 -4.94 -8.71
N TYR A 181 -3.62 -5.22 -9.40
CA TYR A 181 -3.63 -5.84 -10.71
C TYR A 181 -4.23 -7.26 -10.68
N ILE A 182 -3.81 -8.08 -9.71
CA ILE A 182 -4.33 -9.45 -9.55
C ILE A 182 -5.84 -9.41 -9.26
N TYR A 183 -6.29 -8.55 -8.34
CA TYR A 183 -7.71 -8.40 -8.04
C TYR A 183 -8.49 -7.95 -9.28
N THR A 184 -8.00 -6.95 -10.01
CA THR A 184 -8.68 -6.40 -11.18
C THR A 184 -8.70 -7.41 -12.33
N ALA A 185 -7.61 -8.13 -12.59
CA ALA A 185 -7.55 -9.16 -13.62
C ALA A 185 -8.54 -10.31 -13.36
N LEU A 186 -8.63 -10.77 -12.10
CA LEU A 186 -9.47 -11.91 -11.71
C LEU A 186 -10.93 -11.52 -11.41
N ALA A 187 -11.27 -10.24 -11.40
CA ALA A 187 -12.57 -9.72 -10.99
C ALA A 187 -13.79 -10.41 -11.59
N PRO A 188 -13.86 -10.77 -12.91
CA PRO A 188 -15.03 -11.38 -13.50
C PRO A 188 -15.48 -12.67 -12.82
N VAL A 189 -14.52 -13.47 -12.31
CA VAL A 189 -14.79 -14.78 -11.70
C VAL A 189 -15.54 -14.66 -10.36
N PRO A 190 -15.03 -13.94 -9.34
CA PRO A 190 -15.77 -13.79 -8.08
C PRO A 190 -16.99 -12.87 -8.19
N ILE A 191 -17.05 -11.92 -9.13
CA ILE A 191 -18.21 -11.07 -9.37
C ILE A 191 -19.37 -11.93 -9.94
N ALA A 192 -19.10 -12.96 -10.74
CA ALA A 192 -20.11 -13.89 -11.21
C ALA A 192 -20.89 -14.57 -10.06
N ALA A 193 -20.28 -14.69 -8.87
CA ALA A 193 -20.94 -15.25 -7.69
C ALA A 193 -22.16 -14.44 -7.20
N PHE A 194 -22.32 -13.20 -7.67
CA PHE A 194 -23.57 -12.45 -7.45
C PHE A 194 -24.75 -13.00 -8.22
N GLY A 195 -24.58 -13.96 -9.13
CA GLY A 195 -25.66 -14.63 -9.85
C GLY A 195 -26.65 -15.40 -8.98
N SER A 196 -26.27 -15.76 -7.76
CA SER A 196 -27.15 -16.44 -6.78
C SER A 196 -27.00 -15.79 -5.40
N GLY A 197 -28.11 -15.73 -4.66
CA GLY A 197 -28.10 -15.24 -3.27
C GLY A 197 -27.17 -16.04 -2.34
N GLU A 198 -26.99 -17.34 -2.60
CA GLU A 198 -26.14 -18.23 -1.81
C GLU A 198 -24.65 -17.99 -2.03
N THR A 199 -24.26 -17.76 -3.28
CA THR A 199 -22.87 -17.51 -3.66
C THR A 199 -22.47 -16.05 -3.51
N ALA A 200 -23.43 -15.13 -3.34
CA ALA A 200 -23.21 -13.70 -3.21
C ALA A 200 -22.23 -13.32 -2.08
N ALA A 201 -22.12 -14.17 -1.04
CA ALA A 201 -21.15 -13.97 0.03
C ALA A 201 -19.70 -13.94 -0.50
N THR A 202 -19.36 -14.80 -1.47
CA THR A 202 -18.04 -14.84 -2.12
C THR A 202 -17.76 -13.56 -2.89
N GLY A 203 -18.73 -13.07 -3.68
CA GLY A 203 -18.60 -11.81 -4.40
C GLY A 203 -18.43 -10.61 -3.45
N LYS A 204 -19.18 -10.58 -2.35
CA LYS A 204 -19.04 -9.54 -1.31
C LYS A 204 -17.68 -9.59 -0.63
N ALA A 205 -17.18 -10.77 -0.27
CA ALA A 205 -15.85 -10.93 0.33
C ALA A 205 -14.75 -10.46 -0.63
N PHE A 206 -14.87 -10.78 -1.91
CA PHE A 206 -13.94 -10.30 -2.93
C PHE A 206 -13.94 -8.75 -3.03
N LEU A 207 -15.11 -8.12 -3.12
CA LEU A 207 -15.20 -6.67 -3.19
C LEU A 207 -14.67 -6.01 -1.91
N LYS A 208 -14.96 -6.56 -0.72
CA LYS A 208 -14.37 -6.08 0.52
C LYS A 208 -12.84 -6.18 0.49
N GLY A 209 -12.31 -7.31 0.02
CA GLY A 209 -10.86 -7.51 -0.12
C GLY A 209 -10.23 -6.48 -1.06
N TYR A 210 -10.88 -6.21 -2.20
CA TYR A 210 -10.41 -5.20 -3.14
C TYR A 210 -10.44 -3.77 -2.56
N VAL A 211 -11.55 -3.38 -1.93
CA VAL A 211 -11.66 -2.10 -1.21
C VAL A 211 -10.55 -2.00 -0.15
N GLY A 212 -10.27 -3.09 0.54
CA GLY A 212 -9.16 -3.16 1.50
C GLY A 212 -7.83 -2.81 0.84
N VAL A 213 -7.48 -3.42 -0.29
CA VAL A 213 -6.23 -3.11 -1.01
C VAL A 213 -6.20 -1.66 -1.52
N CYS A 214 -7.35 -1.11 -1.94
CA CYS A 214 -7.44 0.31 -2.33
C CYS A 214 -7.18 1.24 -1.13
N LEU A 215 -7.76 0.94 0.04
CA LEU A 215 -7.59 1.71 1.27
C LEU A 215 -6.19 1.57 1.90
N GLU A 216 -5.44 0.51 1.58
CA GLU A 216 -4.06 0.33 2.04
C GLU A 216 -3.21 1.57 1.73
N GLY A 217 -3.45 2.24 0.59
CA GLY A 217 -2.79 3.50 0.25
C GLY A 217 -3.08 4.64 1.23
N ALA A 218 -4.32 4.77 1.69
CA ALA A 218 -4.68 5.79 2.67
C ALA A 218 -3.98 5.54 4.02
N VAL A 219 -3.88 4.28 4.44
CA VAL A 219 -3.16 3.92 5.68
C VAL A 219 -1.67 4.19 5.55
N ILE A 220 -1.06 3.92 4.39
CA ILE A 220 0.36 4.23 4.13
C ILE A 220 0.60 5.74 4.23
N VAL A 221 -0.22 6.56 3.57
CA VAL A 221 -0.12 8.02 3.64
C VAL A 221 -0.29 8.52 5.06
N LEU A 222 -1.31 8.05 5.76
CA LEU A 222 -1.56 8.43 7.15
C LEU A 222 -0.39 8.06 8.06
N SER A 223 0.19 6.87 7.88
CA SER A 223 1.37 6.43 8.63
C SER A 223 2.57 7.35 8.39
N CYS A 224 2.81 7.74 7.14
CA CYS A 224 3.88 8.68 6.80
C CYS A 224 3.63 10.08 7.40
N LEU A 225 2.39 10.58 7.39
CA LEU A 225 2.04 11.88 7.97
C LEU A 225 2.19 11.89 9.50
N ILE A 226 1.70 10.85 10.17
CA ILE A 226 1.85 10.71 11.63
C ILE A 226 3.33 10.62 12.01
N PHE A 227 4.10 9.85 11.25
CA PHE A 227 5.55 9.73 11.46
C PHE A 227 6.26 11.06 11.23
N SER A 228 5.93 11.80 10.19
CA SER A 228 6.49 13.13 9.92
C SER A 228 6.18 14.11 11.06
N ALA A 229 4.95 14.10 11.57
CA ALA A 229 4.56 14.92 12.72
C ALA A 229 5.31 14.50 14.01
N TYR A 230 5.48 13.19 14.22
CA TYR A 230 6.27 12.66 15.34
C TYR A 230 7.73 13.11 15.30
N MET A 231 8.38 13.00 14.13
CA MET A 231 9.75 13.46 13.94
C MET A 231 9.90 14.98 14.03
N GLY A 232 8.88 15.74 13.59
CA GLY A 232 8.86 17.19 13.69
C GLY A 232 8.68 17.72 15.12
N SER A 233 8.10 16.93 16.02
CA SER A 233 7.89 17.29 17.44
C SER A 233 9.12 17.12 18.33
N GLY A 234 10.15 16.42 17.87
CA GLY A 234 11.41 16.19 18.59
C GLY A 234 12.45 15.57 17.68
N SER A 235 13.42 16.37 17.25
CA SER A 235 14.65 15.79 16.66
C SER A 235 15.33 14.90 17.70
N PRO A 236 15.97 13.79 17.29
CA PRO A 236 16.75 12.99 18.20
C PRO A 236 17.71 13.91 18.98
N ALA A 237 17.65 13.85 20.30
CA ALA A 237 18.52 14.67 21.13
C ALA A 237 19.97 14.31 20.83
N VAL A 238 20.80 15.30 20.55
CA VAL A 238 22.24 15.04 20.37
C VAL A 238 22.82 14.64 21.73
N PRO A 239 23.24 13.38 21.92
CA PRO A 239 23.72 12.93 23.21
C PRO A 239 25.06 13.60 23.57
N SER A 240 25.25 13.94 24.83
CA SER A 240 26.53 14.42 25.32
C SER A 240 27.47 13.23 25.65
N GLY A 241 28.68 13.26 25.10
CA GLY A 241 29.64 12.18 25.32
C GLY A 241 30.83 12.21 24.36
N SER A 242 31.56 11.08 24.25
CA SER A 242 32.58 10.95 23.21
C SER A 242 31.95 10.95 21.81
N ALA A 243 32.68 11.46 20.81
CA ALA A 243 32.17 11.54 19.44
C ALA A 243 31.63 10.19 18.93
N VAL A 244 32.29 9.08 19.25
CA VAL A 244 31.85 7.73 18.88
C VAL A 244 30.52 7.36 19.55
N SER A 245 30.35 7.64 20.83
CA SER A 245 29.12 7.38 21.58
C SER A 245 27.98 8.24 21.08
N MET A 246 28.24 9.50 20.78
CA MET A 246 27.27 10.46 20.24
C MET A 246 26.72 10.00 18.90
N VAL A 247 27.60 9.65 17.97
CA VAL A 247 27.20 9.18 16.61
C VAL A 247 26.47 7.84 16.70
N TRP A 248 26.95 6.89 17.52
CA TRP A 248 26.30 5.60 17.73
C TRP A 248 24.86 5.77 18.21
N THR A 249 24.65 6.57 19.24
CA THR A 249 23.32 6.77 19.82
C THR A 249 22.38 7.46 18.83
N TYR A 250 22.88 8.48 18.12
CA TYR A 250 22.11 9.18 17.10
C TYR A 250 21.68 8.26 15.95
N VAL A 251 22.62 7.49 15.39
CA VAL A 251 22.34 6.54 14.30
C VAL A 251 21.39 5.45 14.76
N ALA A 252 21.58 4.90 15.97
CA ALA A 252 20.69 3.88 16.51
C ALA A 252 19.26 4.39 16.72
N GLU A 253 19.08 5.60 17.24
CA GLU A 253 17.77 6.22 17.45
C GLU A 253 17.08 6.52 16.10
N MET A 254 17.86 7.01 15.13
CA MET A 254 17.36 7.26 13.78
C MET A 254 16.89 5.96 13.11
N ILE A 255 17.69 4.90 13.15
CA ILE A 255 17.31 3.59 12.61
C ILE A 255 16.06 3.06 13.30
N PHE A 256 15.98 3.20 14.63
CA PHE A 256 14.78 2.79 15.37
C PHE A 256 13.52 3.52 14.87
N ASN A 257 13.59 4.84 14.73
CA ASN A 257 12.47 5.63 14.22
C ASN A 257 12.10 5.21 12.79
N MET A 258 13.07 4.98 11.92
CA MET A 258 12.83 4.47 10.56
C MET A 258 12.19 3.07 10.56
N MET A 259 12.61 2.19 11.47
CA MET A 259 11.99 0.86 11.64
C MET A 259 10.53 0.96 12.07
N VAL A 260 10.18 1.92 12.92
CA VAL A 260 8.78 2.16 13.32
C VAL A 260 7.94 2.52 12.10
N LEU A 261 8.40 3.44 11.25
CA LEU A 261 7.68 3.78 10.02
C LEU A 261 7.55 2.59 9.07
N VAL A 262 8.64 1.87 8.83
CA VAL A 262 8.62 0.66 7.97
C VAL A 262 7.66 -0.39 8.54
N GLY A 263 7.63 -0.57 9.86
CA GLY A 263 6.69 -1.46 10.54
C GLY A 263 5.23 -1.06 10.32
N LEU A 264 4.91 0.22 10.45
CA LEU A 264 3.57 0.77 10.21
C LEU A 264 3.14 0.58 8.75
N VAL A 265 4.01 0.97 7.80
CA VAL A 265 3.72 0.83 6.36
C VAL A 265 3.58 -0.63 5.95
N LYS A 266 4.44 -1.52 6.44
CA LYS A 266 4.34 -2.96 6.19
C LYS A 266 3.09 -3.58 6.84
N GLY A 267 2.66 -3.04 7.98
CA GLY A 267 1.45 -3.45 8.70
C GLY A 267 0.15 -2.92 8.09
N SER A 268 0.19 -2.03 7.10
CA SER A 268 -1.00 -1.39 6.53
C SER A 268 -2.06 -2.38 6.02
N ASP A 269 -1.64 -3.46 5.35
CA ASP A 269 -2.54 -4.54 4.90
C ASP A 269 -3.30 -5.18 6.07
N ARG A 270 -2.60 -5.47 7.17
CA ARG A 270 -3.23 -6.04 8.36
C ARG A 270 -4.21 -5.08 9.01
N ILE A 271 -3.83 -3.81 9.16
CA ILE A 271 -4.68 -2.76 9.74
C ILE A 271 -5.99 -2.65 8.95
N VAL A 272 -5.90 -2.60 7.61
CA VAL A 272 -7.08 -2.53 6.76
C VAL A 272 -7.94 -3.78 6.87
N ARG A 273 -7.35 -4.98 6.89
CA ARG A 273 -8.10 -6.23 7.05
C ARG A 273 -8.87 -6.26 8.38
N GLU A 274 -8.24 -5.85 9.47
CA GLU A 274 -8.89 -5.75 10.77
C GLU A 274 -10.04 -4.73 10.76
N MET A 275 -9.86 -3.55 10.13
CA MET A 275 -10.90 -2.54 9.97
C MET A 275 -12.08 -3.02 9.13
N MET A 276 -11.83 -3.81 8.08
CA MET A 276 -12.85 -4.31 7.16
C MET A 276 -13.48 -5.63 7.63
N SER A 277 -13.03 -6.19 8.75
CA SER A 277 -13.45 -7.51 9.27
C SER A 277 -13.26 -8.61 8.20
N LEU A 278 -12.03 -8.70 7.67
CA LEU A 278 -11.60 -9.66 6.65
C LEU A 278 -10.72 -10.75 7.26
#